data_b77a91cf079f3d7dc29220f19b3b68fb
#
_entry.id   b77a91cf079f3d7dc29220f19b3b68fb
#
_cell.length_a   1.000
_cell.length_b   1.000
_cell.length_c   1.000
_cell.angle_alpha   90.00
_cell.angle_beta   90.00
_cell.angle_gamma   90.00
#
_symmetry.space_group_name_H-M   'P 1'
#
loop_
_entity.id
_entity.type
_entity.pdbx_description
1 polymer ?
#
loop_
_entity_poly.entity_id
_entity_poly.type
_entity_poly.pdbx_seq_one_letter_code
_entity_poly.pdbx_strand_id
1 'polypeptide(L)'
;MKHIVFILLLVFLVSCDSPINRPPIPNTPTLKMDSIYTAADFRSYGDYYNANLQVFAIDLLSEGLAYDSTFHISGSGCNLFLSDIFTTCDSIPAGHYEMDSTAKKMTFLRGMNFEGNITGTYLLQISEDNIQHIVLFQSGSMDVKYTDQGTHLDFKLYTADSTYYHATYQGPSKYRIKSRKEK
;
A
#
# COMPACT_ATOMS: atom_id res chain seq x y z
N MET A 1 10.42 -52.73 -53.68
CA MET A 1 10.81 -51.73 -52.68
C MET A 1 10.00 -50.45 -52.95
N LYS A 2 9.05 -50.15 -52.07
CA LYS A 2 8.12 -49.03 -52.27
C LYS A 2 8.58 -47.86 -51.40
N HIS A 3 8.92 -46.76 -52.05
CA HIS A 3 9.25 -45.51 -51.33
C HIS A 3 7.97 -44.77 -50.99
N ILE A 4 7.69 -44.67 -49.69
CA ILE A 4 6.58 -43.87 -49.16
C ILE A 4 7.16 -42.44 -48.92
N VAL A 5 6.71 -41.50 -49.71
CA VAL A 5 7.03 -40.06 -49.53
C VAL A 5 6.02 -39.54 -48.49
N PHE A 6 6.56 -39.12 -47.34
CA PHE A 6 5.77 -38.47 -46.27
C PHE A 6 5.74 -36.97 -46.56
N ILE A 7 4.63 -36.47 -47.07
CA ILE A 7 4.40 -35.03 -47.22
C ILE A 7 3.92 -34.48 -45.88
N LEU A 8 4.80 -33.73 -45.22
CA LEU A 8 4.50 -33.01 -44.00
C LEU A 8 3.77 -31.71 -44.33
N LEU A 9 2.46 -31.69 -44.14
CA LEU A 9 1.62 -30.52 -44.35
C LEU A 9 1.77 -29.58 -43.14
N LEU A 10 2.56 -28.52 -43.28
CA LEU A 10 2.74 -27.46 -42.27
C LEU A 10 1.52 -26.54 -42.37
N VAL A 11 0.57 -26.70 -41.48
CA VAL A 11 -0.56 -25.78 -41.32
C VAL A 11 -0.07 -24.56 -40.50
N PHE A 12 0.18 -23.47 -41.16
CA PHE A 12 0.37 -22.16 -40.50
C PHE A 12 -1.00 -21.65 -40.00
N LEU A 13 -1.24 -21.79 -38.71
CA LEU A 13 -2.32 -21.06 -38.05
C LEU A 13 -1.91 -19.59 -37.94
N VAL A 14 -2.32 -18.79 -38.89
CA VAL A 14 -2.30 -17.33 -38.77
C VAL A 14 -3.40 -16.95 -37.78
N SER A 15 -3.03 -16.74 -36.54
CA SER A 15 -3.91 -16.14 -35.54
C SER A 15 -4.06 -14.66 -35.91
N CYS A 16 -5.19 -14.33 -36.53
CA CYS A 16 -5.62 -12.93 -36.68
C CYS A 16 -6.04 -12.43 -35.27
N ASP A 17 -5.16 -11.73 -34.60
CA ASP A 17 -5.54 -10.89 -33.45
C ASP A 17 -6.42 -9.76 -33.97
N SER A 18 -7.73 -9.96 -33.90
CA SER A 18 -8.69 -8.87 -34.06
C SER A 18 -8.46 -7.88 -32.93
N PRO A 19 -8.32 -6.58 -33.21
CA PRO A 19 -8.24 -5.58 -32.13
C PRO A 19 -9.53 -5.69 -31.32
N ILE A 20 -9.42 -6.22 -30.11
CA ILE A 20 -10.53 -6.26 -29.15
C ILE A 20 -10.90 -4.81 -28.89
N ASN A 21 -12.02 -4.37 -29.44
CA ASN A 21 -12.66 -3.09 -29.11
C ASN A 21 -13.10 -3.18 -27.64
N ARG A 22 -12.16 -2.95 -26.72
CA ARG A 22 -12.53 -2.77 -25.29
C ARG A 22 -13.35 -1.49 -25.23
N PRO A 23 -14.55 -1.55 -24.65
CA PRO A 23 -15.27 -0.34 -24.35
C PRO A 23 -14.35 0.55 -23.49
N PRO A 24 -14.38 1.88 -23.67
CA PRO A 24 -13.60 2.79 -22.84
C PRO A 24 -13.92 2.48 -21.38
N ILE A 25 -12.86 2.23 -20.61
CA ILE A 25 -12.97 2.02 -19.15
C ILE A 25 -13.66 3.28 -18.62
N PRO A 26 -14.81 3.14 -17.95
CA PRO A 26 -15.49 4.30 -17.38
C PRO A 26 -14.50 5.04 -16.51
N ASN A 27 -14.45 6.37 -16.64
CA ASN A 27 -13.52 7.28 -15.97
C ASN A 27 -13.21 6.81 -14.56
N THR A 28 -12.09 6.09 -14.42
CA THR A 28 -11.53 5.77 -13.11
C THR A 28 -11.26 7.13 -12.48
N PRO A 29 -11.79 7.44 -11.29
CA PRO A 29 -11.51 8.72 -10.65
C PRO A 29 -10.02 8.89 -10.58
N THR A 30 -9.50 9.96 -11.18
CA THR A 30 -8.07 10.24 -11.21
C THR A 30 -7.59 10.32 -9.77
N LEU A 31 -6.73 9.40 -9.37
CA LEU A 31 -6.14 9.39 -8.04
C LEU A 31 -5.52 10.77 -7.82
N LYS A 32 -5.88 11.44 -6.71
CA LYS A 32 -5.33 12.75 -6.40
C LYS A 32 -3.82 12.56 -6.19
N MET A 33 -3.01 13.07 -7.09
CA MET A 33 -1.55 12.82 -7.16
C MET A 33 -0.79 13.34 -5.93
N ASP A 34 -1.35 14.35 -5.25
CA ASP A 34 -0.80 14.91 -4.02
C ASP A 34 -1.87 14.91 -2.93
N SER A 35 -1.57 14.31 -1.79
CA SER A 35 -2.49 14.25 -0.64
C SER A 35 -1.79 14.67 0.64
N ILE A 36 -2.47 15.54 1.40
CA ILE A 36 -2.06 15.94 2.74
C ILE A 36 -2.95 15.21 3.74
N TYR A 37 -2.32 14.51 4.66
CA TYR A 37 -3.00 13.82 5.75
C TYR A 37 -2.99 14.68 7.01
N THR A 38 -4.13 14.73 7.71
CA THR A 38 -4.35 15.62 8.85
C THR A 38 -4.42 14.88 10.18
N ALA A 39 -4.64 13.57 10.13
CA ALA A 39 -4.65 12.71 11.32
C ALA A 39 -3.86 11.43 11.08
N ALA A 40 -3.28 10.89 12.14
CA ALA A 40 -2.51 9.65 12.10
C ALA A 40 -2.72 8.81 13.36
N ASP A 41 -2.73 7.49 13.18
CA ASP A 41 -2.66 6.49 14.24
C ASP A 41 -1.40 5.64 14.04
N PHE A 42 -0.46 5.75 14.98
CA PHE A 42 0.78 4.96 15.00
C PHE A 42 0.60 3.76 15.93
N ARG A 43 0.86 2.56 15.41
CA ARG A 43 0.72 1.31 16.18
C ARG A 43 2.05 0.60 16.28
N SER A 44 2.38 0.11 17.49
CA SER A 44 3.54 -0.75 17.73
C SER A 44 3.06 -2.16 18.07
N TYR A 45 3.65 -3.15 17.41
CA TYR A 45 3.36 -4.58 17.59
C TYR A 45 4.54 -5.34 18.25
N GLY A 46 5.62 -4.62 18.59
CA GLY A 46 6.85 -5.24 19.11
C GLY A 46 7.52 -6.13 18.06
N ASP A 47 8.29 -7.13 18.51
CA ASP A 47 8.88 -8.16 17.63
C ASP A 47 7.82 -9.20 17.24
N TYR A 48 6.86 -8.77 16.39
CA TYR A 48 5.70 -9.57 16.01
C TYR A 48 6.06 -10.90 15.33
N TYR A 49 7.12 -10.91 14.52
CA TYR A 49 7.56 -12.07 13.75
C TYR A 49 8.67 -12.89 14.42
N ASN A 50 9.14 -12.53 15.62
CA ASN A 50 10.31 -13.11 16.30
C ASN A 50 11.57 -13.03 15.41
N ALA A 51 11.74 -11.92 14.72
CA ALA A 51 12.85 -11.69 13.78
C ALA A 51 13.91 -10.70 14.31
N ASN A 52 13.83 -10.32 15.59
CA ASN A 52 14.61 -9.24 16.21
C ASN A 52 14.38 -7.88 15.50
N LEU A 53 13.19 -7.68 14.98
CA LEU A 53 12.72 -6.43 14.36
C LEU A 53 11.43 -5.98 15.04
N GLN A 54 11.37 -4.71 15.39
CA GLN A 54 10.14 -4.07 15.83
C GLN A 54 9.27 -3.80 14.62
N VAL A 55 7.98 -4.09 14.75
CA VAL A 55 6.98 -3.92 13.70
C VAL A 55 6.02 -2.80 14.06
N PHE A 56 5.83 -1.88 13.13
CA PHE A 56 4.90 -0.77 13.27
C PHE A 56 3.89 -0.73 12.12
N ALA A 57 2.77 -0.06 12.37
CA ALA A 57 1.86 0.38 11.31
C ALA A 57 1.53 1.86 11.49
N ILE A 58 1.25 2.51 10.38
CA ILE A 58 0.75 3.88 10.32
C ILE A 58 -0.56 3.87 9.54
N ASP A 59 -1.53 4.56 10.08
CA ASP A 59 -2.84 4.75 9.48
C ASP A 59 -3.09 6.25 9.39
N LEU A 60 -3.15 6.79 8.17
CA LEU A 60 -3.24 8.21 7.88
C LEU A 60 -4.62 8.57 7.32
N LEU A 61 -5.25 9.61 7.86
CA LEU A 61 -6.53 10.10 7.41
C LEU A 61 -6.39 11.49 6.77
N SER A 62 -6.95 11.66 5.58
CA SER A 62 -7.09 12.97 4.96
C SER A 62 -8.22 13.77 5.64
N GLU A 63 -8.31 15.05 5.32
CA GLU A 63 -9.46 15.88 5.69
C GLU A 63 -10.79 15.21 5.31
N GLY A 64 -11.78 15.31 6.18
CA GLY A 64 -13.10 14.71 6.01
C GLY A 64 -13.24 13.29 6.56
N LEU A 65 -12.15 12.64 6.98
CA LEU A 65 -12.16 11.40 7.73
C LEU A 65 -11.77 11.63 9.19
N ALA A 66 -12.38 10.88 10.10
CA ALA A 66 -12.07 10.89 11.51
C ALA A 66 -12.13 9.49 12.13
N TYR A 67 -11.42 9.30 13.25
CA TYR A 67 -11.61 8.15 14.12
C TYR A 67 -12.71 8.44 15.13
N ASP A 68 -13.60 7.49 15.32
CA ASP A 68 -14.50 7.48 16.48
C ASP A 68 -13.78 7.01 17.76
N SER A 69 -14.50 6.96 18.88
CA SER A 69 -13.96 6.51 20.17
C SER A 69 -13.50 5.04 20.19
N THR A 70 -13.92 4.25 19.20
CA THR A 70 -13.57 2.84 19.02
C THR A 70 -12.52 2.62 17.95
N PHE A 71 -11.98 3.72 17.39
CA PHE A 71 -11.01 3.74 16.28
C PHE A 71 -11.57 3.19 14.96
N HIS A 72 -12.87 3.27 14.73
CA HIS A 72 -13.43 3.12 13.41
C HIS A 72 -13.29 4.43 12.63
N ILE A 73 -13.05 4.30 11.34
CA ILE A 73 -12.93 5.44 10.42
C ILE A 73 -14.33 5.76 9.89
N SER A 74 -14.70 7.04 9.93
CA SER A 74 -15.95 7.55 9.42
C SER A 74 -15.76 8.82 8.61
N GLY A 75 -16.70 9.10 7.69
CA GLY A 75 -16.71 10.28 6.84
C GLY A 75 -16.39 10.00 5.37
N SER A 76 -15.83 11.01 4.70
CA SER A 76 -15.45 10.90 3.28
C SER A 76 -14.05 11.46 3.07
N GLY A 77 -13.18 10.70 2.37
CA GLY A 77 -11.79 11.09 2.13
C GLY A 77 -10.90 9.91 1.75
N CYS A 78 -9.60 10.06 1.98
CA CYS A 78 -8.60 9.04 1.72
C CYS A 78 -7.96 8.56 3.03
N ASN A 79 -7.85 7.25 3.16
CA ASN A 79 -7.08 6.61 4.24
C ASN A 79 -5.88 5.88 3.63
N LEU A 80 -4.66 6.34 3.94
CA LEU A 80 -3.43 5.66 3.57
C LEU A 80 -2.95 4.81 4.74
N PHE A 81 -2.89 3.51 4.53
CA PHE A 81 -2.44 2.53 5.52
C PHE A 81 -1.10 1.92 5.12
N LEU A 82 -0.18 1.88 6.07
CA LEU A 82 1.09 1.18 5.96
C LEU A 82 1.17 0.15 7.09
N SER A 83 1.25 -1.13 6.74
CA SER A 83 1.56 -2.16 7.72
C SER A 83 3.01 -2.61 7.62
N ASP A 84 3.48 -3.25 8.70
CA ASP A 84 4.77 -3.91 8.76
C ASP A 84 5.94 -3.01 8.35
N ILE A 85 6.05 -1.87 9.05
CA ILE A 85 7.24 -1.02 9.00
C ILE A 85 8.27 -1.63 9.96
N PHE A 86 9.43 -2.00 9.44
CA PHE A 86 10.47 -2.73 10.18
C PHE A 86 11.60 -1.84 10.65
N THR A 87 11.92 -1.91 11.93
CA THR A 87 13.05 -1.21 12.55
C THR A 87 13.65 -2.04 13.68
N THR A 88 14.79 -1.63 14.21
CA THR A 88 15.39 -2.19 15.43
C THR A 88 15.15 -1.33 16.66
N CYS A 89 14.40 -0.25 16.55
CA CYS A 89 14.13 0.71 17.61
C CYS A 89 12.70 0.56 18.13
N ASP A 90 12.42 1.02 19.35
CA ASP A 90 11.10 1.02 19.96
C ASP A 90 10.15 2.12 19.41
N SER A 91 10.61 2.85 18.42
CA SER A 91 9.85 3.81 17.62
C SER A 91 10.32 3.78 16.18
N ILE A 92 9.59 4.38 15.26
CA ILE A 92 10.03 4.54 13.87
C ILE A 92 11.10 5.63 13.84
N PRO A 93 12.41 5.32 13.67
CA PRO A 93 13.45 6.34 13.65
C PRO A 93 13.37 7.25 12.42
N ALA A 94 13.90 8.47 12.53
CA ALA A 94 14.10 9.32 11.36
C ALA A 94 15.00 8.62 10.34
N GLY A 95 14.69 8.81 9.06
CA GLY A 95 15.46 8.22 7.96
C GLY A 95 14.61 7.89 6.76
N HIS A 96 15.25 7.23 5.82
CA HIS A 96 14.66 6.78 4.57
C HIS A 96 14.26 5.32 4.66
N TYR A 97 13.03 5.00 4.26
CA TYR A 97 12.46 3.66 4.23
C TYR A 97 12.09 3.30 2.81
N GLU A 98 12.47 2.11 2.40
CA GLU A 98 12.10 1.55 1.09
C GLU A 98 10.97 0.53 1.21
N MET A 99 10.09 0.50 0.23
CA MET A 99 9.11 -0.57 0.12
C MET A 99 9.80 -1.87 -0.31
N ASP A 100 9.57 -2.95 0.44
CA ASP A 100 10.17 -4.27 0.16
C ASP A 100 9.10 -5.37 0.35
N SER A 101 9.33 -6.52 -0.21
CA SER A 101 8.51 -7.73 -0.01
C SER A 101 8.98 -8.58 1.18
N THR A 102 10.07 -8.20 1.84
CA THR A 102 10.70 -8.95 2.93
C THR A 102 10.92 -8.07 4.16
N ALA A 103 10.92 -8.70 5.33
CA ALA A 103 11.20 -8.03 6.59
C ALA A 103 12.68 -7.66 6.70
N LYS A 104 12.99 -6.38 6.49
CA LYS A 104 14.34 -5.82 6.66
C LYS A 104 14.25 -4.51 7.44
N LYS A 105 15.34 -4.16 8.14
CA LYS A 105 15.44 -2.87 8.81
C LYS A 105 15.26 -1.72 7.80
N MET A 106 14.50 -0.70 8.19
CA MET A 106 14.20 0.49 7.38
C MET A 106 13.45 0.15 6.08
N THR A 107 12.53 -0.81 6.16
CA THR A 107 11.61 -1.14 5.07
C THR A 107 10.16 -1.16 5.55
N PHE A 108 9.23 -1.16 4.61
CA PHE A 108 7.81 -1.38 4.85
C PHE A 108 7.22 -2.24 3.72
N LEU A 109 6.17 -3.01 4.03
CA LEU A 109 5.65 -3.98 3.08
C LEU A 109 4.81 -3.34 1.97
N ARG A 110 4.99 -3.86 0.74
CA ARG A 110 4.12 -3.55 -0.40
C ARG A 110 2.69 -4.00 -0.16
N GLY A 111 1.74 -3.37 -0.86
CA GLY A 111 0.33 -3.75 -0.84
C GLY A 111 0.09 -5.11 -1.48
N MET A 112 -0.68 -5.94 -0.80
CA MET A 112 -1.04 -7.28 -1.25
C MET A 112 -2.52 -7.54 -1.01
N ASN A 113 -3.14 -8.32 -1.90
CA ASN A 113 -4.47 -8.88 -1.69
C ASN A 113 -4.35 -10.40 -1.75
N PHE A 114 -4.57 -11.03 -0.63
CA PHE A 114 -4.57 -12.49 -0.52
C PHE A 114 -5.96 -12.96 -0.13
N GLU A 115 -6.66 -13.58 -1.08
CA GLU A 115 -8.02 -14.12 -0.87
C GLU A 115 -9.02 -13.12 -0.27
N GLY A 116 -8.95 -11.85 -0.71
CA GLY A 116 -9.80 -10.77 -0.20
C GLY A 116 -9.26 -10.07 1.05
N ASN A 117 -8.21 -10.58 1.67
CA ASN A 117 -7.52 -9.91 2.78
C ASN A 117 -6.46 -8.96 2.24
N ILE A 118 -6.63 -7.67 2.51
CA ILE A 118 -5.70 -6.64 2.09
C ILE A 118 -4.71 -6.37 3.21
N THR A 119 -3.43 -6.33 2.87
CA THR A 119 -2.32 -6.09 3.80
C THR A 119 -1.21 -5.30 3.12
N GLY A 120 -0.20 -4.86 3.88
CA GLY A 120 0.89 -4.04 3.38
C GLY A 120 0.48 -2.57 3.23
N THR A 121 0.90 -1.93 2.15
CA THR A 121 0.64 -0.51 1.90
C THR A 121 -0.47 -0.32 0.87
N TYR A 122 -1.55 0.33 1.29
CA TYR A 122 -2.71 0.57 0.45
C TYR A 122 -3.43 1.88 0.80
N LEU A 123 -4.19 2.39 -0.17
CA LEU A 123 -5.07 3.53 0.00
C LEU A 123 -6.53 3.07 -0.10
N LEU A 124 -7.35 3.52 0.82
CA LEU A 124 -8.81 3.43 0.72
C LEU A 124 -9.37 4.81 0.34
N GLN A 125 -10.22 4.84 -0.67
CA GLN A 125 -11.09 5.98 -0.92
C GLN A 125 -12.44 5.67 -0.29
N ILE A 126 -12.86 6.52 0.64
CA ILE A 126 -14.07 6.35 1.45
C ILE A 126 -15.03 7.49 1.12
N SER A 127 -16.31 7.16 0.91
CA SER A 127 -17.37 8.12 0.76
C SER A 127 -18.58 7.68 1.58
N GLU A 128 -19.06 8.55 2.45
CA GLU A 128 -20.19 8.27 3.34
C GLU A 128 -20.02 6.94 4.08
N ASP A 129 -18.85 6.76 4.72
CA ASP A 129 -18.44 5.56 5.48
C ASP A 129 -18.26 4.28 4.65
N ASN A 130 -18.41 4.35 3.32
CA ASN A 130 -18.26 3.19 2.43
C ASN A 130 -16.97 3.26 1.64
N ILE A 131 -16.26 2.13 1.56
CA ILE A 131 -15.07 1.99 0.71
C ILE A 131 -15.51 1.96 -0.75
N GLN A 132 -15.08 2.94 -1.53
CA GLN A 132 -15.36 3.05 -2.96
C GLN A 132 -14.26 2.41 -3.80
N HIS A 133 -12.99 2.66 -3.44
CA HIS A 133 -11.83 2.16 -4.15
C HIS A 133 -10.73 1.74 -3.20
N ILE A 134 -9.96 0.73 -3.62
CA ILE A 134 -8.77 0.25 -2.94
C ILE A 134 -7.62 0.29 -3.93
N VAL A 135 -6.54 0.96 -3.56
CA VAL A 135 -5.33 1.05 -4.37
C VAL A 135 -4.19 0.40 -3.62
N LEU A 136 -3.54 -0.58 -4.25
CA LEU A 136 -2.37 -1.27 -3.70
C LEU A 136 -1.09 -0.66 -4.25
N PHE A 137 -0.15 -0.30 -3.39
CA PHE A 137 1.16 0.20 -3.81
C PHE A 137 2.16 -0.95 -3.88
N GLN A 138 2.95 -0.97 -4.94
CA GLN A 138 3.88 -2.06 -5.26
C GLN A 138 5.35 -1.69 -5.09
N SER A 139 5.65 -0.38 -5.14
CA SER A 139 6.99 0.16 -4.87
C SER A 139 6.89 1.57 -4.32
N GLY A 140 7.97 2.07 -3.75
CA GLY A 140 8.03 3.42 -3.25
C GLY A 140 8.89 3.57 -2.01
N SER A 141 8.88 4.78 -1.47
CA SER A 141 9.66 5.14 -0.28
C SER A 141 8.88 6.03 0.68
N MET A 142 9.36 6.10 1.90
CA MET A 142 8.90 6.99 2.94
C MET A 142 10.11 7.65 3.62
N ASP A 143 10.14 8.97 3.65
CA ASP A 143 11.09 9.74 4.45
C ASP A 143 10.44 10.16 5.77
N VAL A 144 11.11 9.88 6.87
CA VAL A 144 10.69 10.24 8.24
C VAL A 144 11.61 11.29 8.82
N LYS A 145 11.05 12.40 9.28
CA LYS A 145 11.78 13.47 9.97
C LYS A 145 11.02 13.87 11.24
N TYR A 146 11.76 14.24 12.27
CA TYR A 146 11.21 14.84 13.48
C TYR A 146 11.49 16.33 13.47
N THR A 147 10.47 17.13 13.72
CA THR A 147 10.51 18.59 13.74
C THR A 147 9.88 19.10 15.04
N ASP A 148 9.96 20.41 15.30
CA ASP A 148 9.28 21.04 16.43
C ASP A 148 7.74 20.92 16.35
N GLN A 149 7.21 20.65 15.15
CA GLN A 149 5.77 20.44 14.92
C GLN A 149 5.36 18.94 14.98
N GLY A 150 6.29 18.07 15.34
CA GLY A 150 6.07 16.62 15.42
C GLY A 150 6.74 15.84 14.29
N THR A 151 6.16 14.70 13.95
CA THR A 151 6.67 13.82 12.89
C THR A 151 6.24 14.32 11.52
N HIS A 152 7.19 14.46 10.62
CA HIS A 152 6.95 14.69 9.21
C HIS A 152 7.21 13.40 8.43
N LEU A 153 6.22 12.96 7.66
CA LEU A 153 6.30 11.85 6.74
C LEU A 153 6.11 12.35 5.31
N ASP A 154 6.94 11.87 4.41
CA ASP A 154 6.89 12.17 2.97
C ASP A 154 6.94 10.84 2.22
N PHE A 155 5.89 10.54 1.44
CA PHE A 155 5.71 9.28 0.73
C PHE A 155 5.78 9.48 -0.77
N LYS A 156 6.52 8.61 -1.44
CA LYS A 156 6.56 8.48 -2.90
C LYS A 156 6.20 7.05 -3.24
N LEU A 157 4.97 6.84 -3.66
CA LEU A 157 4.40 5.51 -3.84
C LEU A 157 4.00 5.28 -5.30
N TYR A 158 4.08 4.03 -5.74
CA TYR A 158 3.74 3.63 -7.10
C TYR A 158 2.86 2.39 -7.09
N THR A 159 1.84 2.39 -7.90
CA THR A 159 1.00 1.23 -8.19
C THR A 159 1.67 0.27 -9.17
N ALA A 160 1.06 -0.88 -9.44
CA ALA A 160 1.60 -1.88 -10.38
C ALA A 160 1.69 -1.35 -11.83
N ASP A 161 0.84 -0.42 -12.22
CA ASP A 161 0.85 0.26 -13.52
C ASP A 161 1.73 1.51 -13.54
N SER A 162 2.56 1.69 -12.51
CA SER A 162 3.48 2.83 -12.33
C SER A 162 2.80 4.19 -12.14
N THR A 163 1.52 4.21 -11.76
CA THR A 163 0.87 5.46 -11.35
C THR A 163 1.52 5.98 -10.08
N TYR A 164 2.02 7.22 -10.13
CA TYR A 164 2.68 7.88 -9.01
C TYR A 164 1.69 8.51 -8.06
N TYR A 165 1.94 8.36 -6.77
CA TYR A 165 1.20 8.96 -5.68
C TYR A 165 2.16 9.58 -4.68
N HIS A 166 1.98 10.86 -4.38
CA HIS A 166 2.73 11.59 -3.37
C HIS A 166 1.81 11.90 -2.19
N ALA A 167 2.30 11.70 -0.98
CA ALA A 167 1.54 11.98 0.23
C ALA A 167 2.44 12.54 1.32
N THR A 168 1.90 13.44 2.13
CA THR A 168 2.60 13.99 3.27
C THR A 168 1.73 13.99 4.53
N TYR A 169 2.38 13.87 5.67
CA TYR A 169 1.80 14.08 6.99
C TYR A 169 2.72 14.91 7.85
N GLN A 170 2.16 15.84 8.60
CA GLN A 170 2.87 16.61 9.62
C GLN A 170 2.01 16.64 10.89
N GLY A 171 2.52 16.09 11.98
CA GLY A 171 1.76 16.08 13.23
C GLY A 171 2.36 15.18 14.31
N PRO A 172 1.62 14.95 15.41
CA PRO A 172 2.09 14.13 16.52
C PRO A 172 2.20 12.65 16.13
N SER A 173 3.21 11.95 16.65
CA SER A 173 3.38 10.50 16.55
C SER A 173 3.19 9.84 17.92
N LYS A 174 1.97 9.76 18.39
CA LYS A 174 1.66 9.01 19.60
C LYS A 174 1.42 7.55 19.28
N TYR A 175 2.27 6.68 19.79
CA TYR A 175 2.16 5.24 19.55
C TYR A 175 1.14 4.57 20.47
N ARG A 176 0.28 3.75 19.89
CA ARG A 176 -0.52 2.76 20.60
C ARG A 176 0.18 1.42 20.58
N ILE A 177 0.39 0.84 21.76
CA ILE A 177 0.94 -0.51 21.88
C ILE A 177 -0.19 -1.51 21.63
N LYS A 178 -0.03 -2.39 20.67
CA LYS A 178 -0.90 -3.53 20.41
C LYS A 178 -0.24 -4.78 20.97
N SER A 179 -0.81 -5.35 22.01
CA SER A 179 -0.35 -6.66 22.50
C SER A 179 -0.57 -7.72 21.43
N ARG A 180 0.40 -8.61 21.26
CA ARG A 180 0.21 -9.86 20.53
C ARG A 180 -0.95 -10.61 21.21
N LYS A 181 -2.06 -10.86 20.49
CA LYS A 181 -3.04 -11.81 21.00
C LYS A 181 -2.32 -13.15 21.06
N GLU A 182 -2.11 -13.66 22.26
CA GLU A 182 -1.69 -15.04 22.46
C GLU A 182 -2.70 -15.93 21.72
N LYS A 183 -2.16 -16.79 20.84
CA LYS A 183 -2.93 -17.75 20.08
C LYS A 183 -3.33 -18.90 20.98
#